data_91eda686a004f016971d14cafd393f48
#
_entry.id   91eda686a004f016971d14cafd393f48
#
_cell.length_a   1.000
_cell.length_b   1.000
_cell.length_c   1.000
_cell.angle_alpha   90.00
_cell.angle_beta   90.00
_cell.angle_gamma   90.00
#
_symmetry.space_group_name_H-M   'P 1'
#
loop_
_entity.id
_entity.type
_entity.pdbx_description
1 polymer ?
#
loop_
_entity_poly.entity_id
_entity_poly.type
_entity_poly.pdbx_seq_one_letter_code
_entity_poly.pdbx_strand_id
1 'polypeptide(L)'
;MIFGGMQKSSTIDFPGVLCCVLFTRGCDMNCFYCHNRELISRAGANLAEEEVWAFLEKRRGLLDGVVVSGGEPTLQTDLPEVLSRIRALGYKTKLDTNGQRPGAVAALWEAGLLDYVALDIKALPADYPAITGQEGAGPAKTAKALQWLGAAYELRTTLYPGMTMEQLKELLASFPPVPRWRLNYFRPPEVCRPQDAPWLQRPALSSIAVAAELEALLALQPNLLS
;
A
#
# COMPACT_ATOMS: atom_id res chain seq x y z
N MET A 1 -13.41 -10.32 8.94
CA MET A 1 -12.20 -9.43 8.81
C MET A 1 -12.04 -8.60 10.08
N ILE A 2 -10.81 -8.31 10.50
CA ILE A 2 -10.59 -7.42 11.64
C ILE A 2 -10.39 -6.00 11.12
N PHE A 3 -11.39 -5.15 11.26
CA PHE A 3 -11.33 -3.74 10.87
C PHE A 3 -10.75 -2.90 12.00
N GLY A 4 -9.60 -2.27 11.77
CA GLY A 4 -8.96 -1.38 12.74
C GLY A 4 -9.41 0.08 12.63
N GLY A 5 -10.14 0.44 11.57
CA GLY A 5 -10.65 1.78 11.35
C GLY A 5 -11.18 1.98 9.94
N MET A 6 -11.74 3.17 9.70
CA MET A 6 -12.28 3.55 8.40
C MET A 6 -12.11 5.05 8.15
N GLN A 7 -11.61 5.41 6.98
CA GLN A 7 -11.71 6.76 6.44
C GLN A 7 -12.96 6.84 5.56
N LYS A 8 -13.91 7.67 5.94
CA LYS A 8 -15.27 7.69 5.36
C LYS A 8 -15.32 8.20 3.93
N SER A 9 -14.34 8.99 3.49
CA SER A 9 -14.23 9.46 2.10
C SER A 9 -12.79 9.83 1.76
N SER A 10 -12.40 9.59 0.51
CA SER A 10 -11.12 9.99 -0.05
C SER A 10 -11.22 10.17 -1.56
N THR A 11 -10.52 11.19 -2.08
CA THR A 11 -10.37 11.46 -3.51
C THR A 11 -8.97 11.13 -4.03
N ILE A 12 -8.07 10.68 -3.15
CA ILE A 12 -6.64 10.46 -3.46
C ILE A 12 -6.21 8.99 -3.35
N ASP A 13 -6.96 8.17 -2.58
CA ASP A 13 -6.56 6.80 -2.30
C ASP A 13 -6.94 5.81 -3.41
N PHE A 14 -7.86 6.18 -4.30
CA PHE A 14 -8.20 5.39 -5.47
C PHE A 14 -8.19 6.28 -6.72
N PRO A 15 -7.27 6.08 -7.69
CA PRO A 15 -7.16 6.97 -8.85
C PRO A 15 -8.47 7.15 -9.61
N GLY A 16 -8.98 8.40 -9.66
CA GLY A 16 -10.19 8.77 -10.37
C GLY A 16 -11.51 8.25 -9.78
N VAL A 17 -11.49 7.73 -8.54
CA VAL A 17 -12.67 7.14 -7.88
C VAL A 17 -12.86 7.79 -6.51
N LEU A 18 -14.04 8.32 -6.22
CA LEU A 18 -14.41 8.75 -4.87
C LEU A 18 -14.65 7.51 -4.02
N CYS A 19 -13.82 7.30 -3.00
CA CYS A 19 -13.82 6.05 -2.23
C CYS A 19 -13.86 6.28 -0.72
N CYS A 20 -14.12 5.23 0.04
CA CYS A 20 -13.71 5.12 1.44
C CYS A 20 -12.52 4.15 1.56
N VAL A 21 -11.81 4.22 2.69
CA VAL A 21 -10.71 3.31 3.00
C VAL A 21 -11.06 2.50 4.26
N LEU A 22 -11.01 1.19 4.15
CA LEU A 22 -11.15 0.26 5.27
C LEU A 22 -9.76 -0.21 5.68
N PHE A 23 -9.40 0.01 6.93
CA PHE A 23 -8.10 -0.39 7.46
C PHE A 23 -8.22 -1.71 8.23
N THR A 24 -7.46 -2.72 7.80
CA THR A 24 -7.39 -4.02 8.50
C THR A 24 -6.34 -4.00 9.60
N ARG A 25 -6.47 -4.89 10.60
CA ARG A 25 -5.44 -5.14 11.62
C ARG A 25 -4.65 -6.40 11.32
N GLY A 26 -3.40 -6.39 11.76
CA GLY A 26 -2.40 -7.42 11.53
C GLY A 26 -1.55 -7.10 10.32
N CYS A 27 -0.23 -7.11 10.51
CA CYS A 27 0.77 -6.97 9.45
C CYS A 27 1.91 -7.95 9.71
N ASP A 28 2.42 -8.56 8.66
CA ASP A 28 3.63 -9.41 8.72
C ASP A 28 4.91 -8.57 8.66
N MET A 29 4.83 -7.29 8.34
CA MET A 29 5.95 -6.34 8.39
C MET A 29 5.92 -5.48 9.64
N ASN A 30 7.11 -5.00 10.03
CA ASN A 30 7.31 -4.11 11.17
C ASN A 30 8.18 -2.90 10.78
N CYS A 31 7.80 -2.23 9.68
CA CYS A 31 8.55 -1.08 9.15
C CYS A 31 8.77 -0.02 10.21
N PHE A 32 10.02 0.46 10.38
CA PHE A 32 10.34 1.45 11.40
C PHE A 32 9.58 2.79 11.20
N TYR A 33 9.25 3.12 9.95
CA TYR A 33 8.52 4.33 9.56
C TYR A 33 7.01 4.14 9.39
N CYS A 34 6.44 3.01 9.87
CA CYS A 34 5.03 2.71 9.67
C CYS A 34 4.13 3.80 10.26
N HIS A 35 3.34 4.46 9.41
CA HIS A 35 2.41 5.50 9.84
C HIS A 35 1.23 4.93 10.65
N ASN A 36 0.76 3.74 10.27
CA ASN A 36 -0.35 3.04 10.93
C ASN A 36 0.17 1.96 11.90
N ARG A 37 1.13 2.30 12.73
CA ARG A 37 1.83 1.33 13.59
C ARG A 37 0.90 0.55 14.53
N GLU A 38 -0.14 1.17 15.01
CA GLU A 38 -1.15 0.54 15.88
C GLU A 38 -1.92 -0.60 15.17
N LEU A 39 -1.96 -0.59 13.83
CA LEU A 39 -2.62 -1.63 13.04
C LEU A 39 -1.72 -2.86 12.79
N ILE A 40 -0.44 -2.81 13.13
CA ILE A 40 0.47 -3.98 13.00
C ILE A 40 -0.01 -5.13 13.87
N SER A 41 -0.45 -4.83 15.10
CA SER A 41 -1.03 -5.82 16.01
C SER A 41 -2.47 -6.15 15.62
N ARG A 42 -2.84 -7.42 15.74
CA ARG A 42 -4.26 -7.85 15.65
C ARG A 42 -5.06 -7.43 16.88
N ALA A 43 -4.39 -7.21 18.01
CA ALA A 43 -5.02 -6.71 19.23
C ALA A 43 -5.19 -5.18 19.17
N GLY A 44 -6.25 -4.68 19.79
CA GLY A 44 -6.55 -3.24 19.86
C GLY A 44 -8.03 -2.95 19.63
N ALA A 45 -8.38 -1.67 19.60
CA ALA A 45 -9.74 -1.26 19.28
C ALA A 45 -10.08 -1.60 17.83
N ASN A 46 -11.23 -2.25 17.64
CA ASN A 46 -11.72 -2.65 16.33
C ASN A 46 -13.03 -1.91 16.04
N LEU A 47 -13.24 -1.63 14.77
CA LEU A 47 -14.52 -1.18 14.27
C LEU A 47 -15.44 -2.40 14.13
N ALA A 48 -16.68 -2.30 14.59
CA ALA A 48 -17.64 -3.38 14.48
C ALA A 48 -17.96 -3.66 13.00
N GLU A 49 -18.04 -4.91 12.63
CA GLU A 49 -18.29 -5.29 11.23
C GLU A 49 -19.65 -4.78 10.75
N GLU A 50 -20.67 -4.83 11.61
CA GLU A 50 -22.01 -4.31 11.34
C GLU A 50 -22.00 -2.82 11.03
N GLU A 51 -21.14 -2.07 11.69
CA GLU A 51 -20.98 -0.61 11.48
C GLU A 51 -20.38 -0.33 10.10
N VAL A 52 -19.38 -1.13 9.68
CA VAL A 52 -18.79 -1.03 8.34
C VAL A 52 -19.84 -1.29 7.26
N TRP A 53 -20.59 -2.38 7.38
CA TRP A 53 -21.60 -2.72 6.39
C TRP A 53 -22.76 -1.72 6.33
N ALA A 54 -23.26 -1.28 7.48
CA ALA A 54 -24.29 -0.24 7.54
C ALA A 54 -23.83 1.08 6.88
N PHE A 55 -22.55 1.45 7.08
CA PHE A 55 -21.95 2.60 6.41
C PHE A 55 -21.93 2.40 4.89
N LEU A 56 -21.44 1.27 4.40
CA LEU A 56 -21.33 1.00 2.95
C LEU A 56 -22.74 0.98 2.31
N GLU A 57 -23.70 0.34 2.91
CA GLU A 57 -25.09 0.32 2.42
C GLU A 57 -25.67 1.75 2.30
N LYS A 58 -25.48 2.59 3.33
CA LYS A 58 -25.93 3.97 3.34
C LYS A 58 -25.25 4.85 2.30
N ARG A 59 -24.02 4.50 1.87
CA ARG A 59 -23.20 5.28 0.94
C ARG A 59 -23.27 4.83 -0.51
N ARG A 60 -24.11 3.84 -0.83
CA ARG A 60 -24.36 3.42 -2.22
C ARG A 60 -24.81 4.59 -3.08
N GLY A 61 -24.19 4.74 -4.25
CA GLY A 61 -24.44 5.86 -5.16
C GLY A 61 -23.88 7.23 -4.73
N LEU A 62 -23.24 7.31 -3.55
CA LEU A 62 -22.52 8.50 -3.08
C LEU A 62 -21.01 8.31 -3.12
N LEU A 63 -20.56 7.08 -3.00
CA LEU A 63 -19.16 6.66 -3.19
C LEU A 63 -19.13 5.67 -4.34
N ASP A 64 -18.03 5.69 -5.11
CA ASP A 64 -17.83 4.82 -6.27
C ASP A 64 -16.95 3.60 -5.94
N GLY A 65 -16.16 3.66 -4.87
CA GLY A 65 -15.23 2.60 -4.55
C GLY A 65 -14.89 2.45 -3.08
N VAL A 66 -14.27 1.31 -2.78
CA VAL A 66 -13.74 0.95 -1.47
C VAL A 66 -12.29 0.50 -1.63
N VAL A 67 -11.40 1.08 -0.84
CA VAL A 67 -10.01 0.64 -0.70
C VAL A 67 -9.91 -0.22 0.54
N VAL A 68 -9.34 -1.42 0.43
CA VAL A 68 -8.97 -2.25 1.57
C VAL A 68 -7.46 -2.11 1.78
N SER A 69 -7.09 -1.59 2.94
CA SER A 69 -5.73 -1.18 3.31
C SER A 69 -5.46 -1.52 4.79
N GLY A 70 -4.51 -0.85 5.46
CA GLY A 70 -4.32 -0.92 6.91
C GLY A 70 -3.00 -1.57 7.31
N GLY A 71 -3.05 -2.72 8.01
CA GLY A 71 -1.91 -3.58 8.24
C GLY A 71 -1.51 -4.25 6.93
N GLU A 72 -1.79 -5.54 6.79
CA GLU A 72 -1.69 -6.25 5.51
C GLU A 72 -3.00 -7.02 5.26
N PRO A 73 -3.84 -6.55 4.31
CA PRO A 73 -5.14 -7.17 4.06
C PRO A 73 -5.07 -8.63 3.61
N THR A 74 -4.02 -9.04 2.89
CA THR A 74 -3.86 -10.42 2.41
C THR A 74 -3.60 -11.43 3.54
N LEU A 75 -3.44 -10.98 4.79
CA LEU A 75 -3.41 -11.84 5.98
C LEU A 75 -4.81 -12.24 6.47
N GLN A 76 -5.85 -11.57 5.99
CA GLN A 76 -7.24 -11.86 6.38
C GLN A 76 -7.76 -13.01 5.50
N THR A 77 -8.12 -14.11 6.12
CA THR A 77 -8.57 -15.32 5.40
C THR A 77 -9.89 -15.13 4.67
N ASP A 78 -10.72 -14.21 5.16
CA ASP A 78 -12.04 -13.85 4.64
C ASP A 78 -12.00 -12.61 3.69
N LEU A 79 -10.80 -12.19 3.25
CA LEU A 79 -10.65 -11.06 2.31
C LEU A 79 -11.42 -11.28 0.99
N PRO A 80 -11.42 -12.47 0.36
CA PRO A 80 -12.21 -12.71 -0.86
C PRO A 80 -13.70 -12.49 -0.66
N GLU A 81 -14.27 -12.99 0.43
CA GLU A 81 -15.68 -12.87 0.78
C GLU A 81 -16.06 -11.39 1.02
N VAL A 82 -15.21 -10.65 1.74
CA VAL A 82 -15.41 -9.22 2.00
C VAL A 82 -15.38 -8.42 0.70
N LEU A 83 -14.41 -8.66 -0.18
CA LEU A 83 -14.33 -8.00 -1.49
C LEU A 83 -15.54 -8.33 -2.36
N SER A 84 -15.98 -9.61 -2.38
CA SER A 84 -17.18 -10.03 -3.09
C SER A 84 -18.43 -9.29 -2.60
N ARG A 85 -18.60 -9.16 -1.28
CA ARG A 85 -19.71 -8.41 -0.68
C ARG A 85 -19.67 -6.93 -1.03
N ILE A 86 -18.49 -6.29 -1.00
CA ILE A 86 -18.30 -4.89 -1.42
C ILE A 86 -18.73 -4.72 -2.88
N ARG A 87 -18.31 -5.62 -3.77
CA ARG A 87 -18.69 -5.58 -5.19
C ARG A 87 -20.20 -5.79 -5.40
N ALA A 88 -20.84 -6.69 -4.62
CA ALA A 88 -22.28 -6.89 -4.66
C ALA A 88 -23.09 -5.64 -4.27
N LEU A 89 -22.51 -4.73 -3.48
CA LEU A 89 -23.07 -3.41 -3.19
C LEU A 89 -22.90 -2.39 -4.33
N GLY A 90 -22.16 -2.75 -5.41
CA GLY A 90 -21.95 -1.91 -6.59
C GLY A 90 -20.67 -1.07 -6.56
N TYR A 91 -19.78 -1.28 -5.59
CA TYR A 91 -18.52 -0.54 -5.47
C TYR A 91 -17.40 -1.16 -6.33
N LYS A 92 -16.54 -0.30 -6.87
CA LYS A 92 -15.20 -0.70 -7.30
C LYS A 92 -14.33 -1.03 -6.09
N THR A 93 -13.39 -1.94 -6.27
CA THR A 93 -12.52 -2.43 -5.20
C THR A 93 -11.05 -2.18 -5.51
N LYS A 94 -10.32 -1.64 -4.53
CA LYS A 94 -8.87 -1.48 -4.59
C LYS A 94 -8.23 -2.17 -3.39
N LEU A 95 -7.11 -2.84 -3.64
CA LEU A 95 -6.27 -3.43 -2.61
C LEU A 95 -4.97 -2.62 -2.46
N ASP A 96 -4.66 -2.20 -1.24
CA ASP A 96 -3.33 -1.74 -0.85
C ASP A 96 -2.61 -2.88 -0.15
N THR A 97 -1.42 -3.27 -0.64
CA THR A 97 -0.70 -4.44 -0.11
C THR A 97 0.80 -4.23 -0.09
N ASN A 98 1.47 -4.86 0.85
CA ASN A 98 2.91 -4.96 0.90
C ASN A 98 3.49 -6.01 -0.07
N GLY A 99 2.65 -6.81 -0.71
CA GLY A 99 3.00 -7.75 -1.77
C GLY A 99 3.73 -9.02 -1.33
N GLN A 100 3.81 -9.33 -0.04
CA GLN A 100 4.48 -10.55 0.42
C GLN A 100 3.76 -11.84 0.01
N ARG A 101 2.52 -11.75 -0.45
CA ARG A 101 1.67 -12.89 -0.82
C ARG A 101 1.24 -12.84 -2.29
N PRO A 102 2.19 -13.05 -3.24
CA PRO A 102 1.90 -12.92 -4.68
C PRO A 102 0.76 -13.81 -5.15
N GLY A 103 0.66 -15.04 -4.66
CA GLY A 103 -0.43 -15.96 -5.03
C GLY A 103 -1.80 -15.47 -4.56
N ALA A 104 -1.90 -14.85 -3.38
CA ALA A 104 -3.16 -14.29 -2.89
C ALA A 104 -3.61 -13.10 -3.75
N VAL A 105 -2.70 -12.19 -4.09
CA VAL A 105 -3.01 -11.02 -4.93
C VAL A 105 -3.43 -11.47 -6.33
N ALA A 106 -2.70 -12.42 -6.94
CA ALA A 106 -3.05 -12.96 -8.26
C ALA A 106 -4.44 -13.62 -8.25
N ALA A 107 -4.73 -14.46 -7.27
CA ALA A 107 -6.04 -15.14 -7.15
C ALA A 107 -7.19 -14.15 -6.99
N LEU A 108 -7.02 -13.08 -6.22
CA LEU A 108 -8.04 -12.03 -6.07
C LEU A 108 -8.30 -11.29 -7.39
N TRP A 109 -7.24 -11.02 -8.15
CA TRP A 109 -7.36 -10.39 -9.48
C TRP A 109 -8.06 -11.31 -10.49
N GLU A 110 -7.60 -12.56 -10.60
CA GLU A 110 -8.20 -13.57 -11.51
C GLU A 110 -9.66 -13.86 -11.19
N ALA A 111 -10.05 -13.82 -9.91
CA ALA A 111 -11.44 -13.94 -9.48
C ALA A 111 -12.29 -12.69 -9.80
N GLY A 112 -11.72 -11.63 -10.39
CA GLY A 112 -12.42 -10.38 -10.68
C GLY A 112 -12.85 -9.60 -9.44
N LEU A 113 -12.17 -9.83 -8.31
CA LEU A 113 -12.48 -9.18 -7.03
C LEU A 113 -11.76 -7.85 -6.83
N LEU A 114 -10.87 -7.46 -7.75
CA LEU A 114 -10.11 -6.21 -7.70
C LEU A 114 -10.23 -5.44 -9.00
N ASP A 115 -10.43 -4.14 -8.92
CA ASP A 115 -10.36 -3.20 -10.05
C ASP A 115 -9.00 -2.47 -10.07
N TYR A 116 -8.27 -2.44 -8.96
CA TYR A 116 -6.96 -1.79 -8.86
C TYR A 116 -6.13 -2.35 -7.71
N VAL A 117 -4.80 -2.37 -7.88
CA VAL A 117 -3.85 -2.77 -6.82
C VAL A 117 -2.82 -1.67 -6.63
N ALA A 118 -2.60 -1.22 -5.39
CA ALA A 118 -1.44 -0.43 -5.03
C ALA A 118 -0.46 -1.33 -4.25
N LEU A 119 0.70 -1.56 -4.83
CA LEU A 119 1.75 -2.41 -4.31
C LEU A 119 2.89 -1.57 -3.72
N ASP A 120 3.17 -1.75 -2.45
CA ASP A 120 4.26 -1.06 -1.79
C ASP A 120 5.61 -1.76 -2.04
N ILE A 121 6.52 -1.08 -2.73
CA ILE A 121 7.92 -1.45 -2.85
C ILE A 121 8.71 -0.60 -1.86
N LYS A 122 9.14 -1.20 -0.76
CA LYS A 122 9.62 -0.44 0.40
C LYS A 122 11.12 -0.14 0.37
N ALA A 123 11.91 -1.00 -0.26
CA ALA A 123 13.37 -0.87 -0.34
C ALA A 123 13.92 -1.81 -1.42
N LEU A 124 15.23 -1.76 -1.65
CA LEU A 124 15.95 -2.80 -2.38
C LEU A 124 15.83 -4.14 -1.64
N PRO A 125 15.82 -5.30 -2.32
CA PRO A 125 15.64 -6.60 -1.67
C PRO A 125 16.63 -6.85 -0.51
N ALA A 126 17.88 -6.41 -0.63
CA ALA A 126 18.90 -6.56 0.41
C ALA A 126 18.59 -5.73 1.67
N ASP A 127 17.88 -4.60 1.53
CA ASP A 127 17.57 -3.69 2.63
C ASP A 127 16.26 -4.06 3.35
N TYR A 128 15.43 -4.92 2.74
CA TYR A 128 14.11 -5.28 3.31
C TYR A 128 14.17 -5.76 4.75
N PRO A 129 15.09 -6.67 5.15
CA PRO A 129 15.15 -7.14 6.54
C PRO A 129 15.37 -6.00 7.54
N ALA A 130 16.26 -5.05 7.22
CA ALA A 130 16.55 -3.92 8.09
C ALA A 130 15.39 -2.91 8.15
N ILE A 131 14.67 -2.71 7.05
CA ILE A 131 13.61 -1.71 6.92
C ILE A 131 12.27 -2.24 7.41
N THR A 132 11.95 -3.50 7.13
CA THR A 132 10.61 -4.08 7.31
C THR A 132 10.56 -5.25 8.28
N GLY A 133 11.69 -5.86 8.59
CA GLY A 133 11.78 -7.11 9.34
C GLY A 133 11.39 -8.36 8.51
N GLN A 134 11.29 -8.25 7.18
CA GLN A 134 10.90 -9.34 6.27
C GLN A 134 11.82 -9.40 5.05
N GLU A 135 11.83 -10.54 4.35
CA GLU A 135 12.57 -10.71 3.09
C GLU A 135 11.91 -9.94 1.93
N GLY A 136 12.71 -9.43 0.98
CA GLY A 136 12.25 -8.57 -0.11
C GLY A 136 11.76 -9.28 -1.37
N ALA A 137 11.71 -10.62 -1.40
CA ALA A 137 11.40 -11.34 -2.64
C ALA A 137 9.91 -11.34 -3.02
N GLY A 138 9.01 -11.22 -2.06
CA GLY A 138 7.55 -11.23 -2.29
C GLY A 138 7.05 -10.10 -3.18
N PRO A 139 7.34 -8.83 -2.86
CA PRO A 139 6.85 -7.68 -3.61
C PRO A 139 7.26 -7.69 -5.09
N ALA A 140 8.51 -8.07 -5.41
CA ALA A 140 8.96 -8.19 -6.78
C ALA A 140 8.20 -9.28 -7.56
N LYS A 141 7.90 -10.42 -6.92
CA LYS A 141 7.07 -11.48 -7.51
C LYS A 141 5.63 -11.00 -7.73
N THR A 142 5.07 -10.23 -6.80
CA THR A 142 3.73 -9.66 -6.92
C THR A 142 3.67 -8.66 -8.08
N ALA A 143 4.65 -7.76 -8.22
CA ALA A 143 4.72 -6.82 -9.34
C ALA A 143 4.76 -7.56 -10.69
N LYS A 144 5.59 -8.61 -10.80
CA LYS A 144 5.67 -9.45 -12.00
C LYS A 144 4.34 -10.17 -12.31
N ALA A 145 3.65 -10.69 -11.29
CA ALA A 145 2.34 -11.33 -11.46
C ALA A 145 1.29 -10.34 -11.96
N LEU A 146 1.20 -9.14 -11.35
CA LEU A 146 0.28 -8.09 -11.78
C LEU A 146 0.51 -7.65 -13.23
N GLN A 147 1.79 -7.50 -13.61
CA GLN A 147 2.15 -7.18 -15.00
C GLN A 147 1.73 -8.29 -15.97
N TRP A 148 2.01 -9.55 -15.63
CA TRP A 148 1.65 -10.72 -16.45
C TRP A 148 0.13 -10.84 -16.63
N LEU A 149 -0.66 -10.55 -15.58
CA LEU A 149 -2.12 -10.60 -15.60
C LEU A 149 -2.76 -9.39 -16.29
N GLY A 150 -1.99 -8.40 -16.74
CA GLY A 150 -2.51 -7.16 -17.31
C GLY A 150 -3.33 -6.34 -16.30
N ALA A 151 -3.02 -6.47 -15.01
CA ALA A 151 -3.74 -5.80 -13.94
C ALA A 151 -3.61 -4.28 -14.03
N ALA A 152 -4.63 -3.55 -13.56
CA ALA A 152 -4.51 -2.13 -13.27
C ALA A 152 -3.83 -1.96 -11.90
N TYR A 153 -2.61 -1.41 -11.88
CA TYR A 153 -1.84 -1.27 -10.64
C TYR A 153 -0.91 -0.06 -10.63
N GLU A 154 -0.49 0.30 -9.45
CA GLU A 154 0.62 1.21 -9.21
C GLU A 154 1.64 0.57 -8.25
N LEU A 155 2.92 0.93 -8.41
CA LEU A 155 3.92 0.75 -7.38
C LEU A 155 3.99 2.01 -6.52
N ARG A 156 4.24 1.85 -5.22
CA ARG A 156 4.42 2.97 -4.30
C ARG A 156 5.71 2.77 -3.49
N THR A 157 6.44 3.84 -3.31
CA THR A 157 7.62 3.84 -2.44
C THR A 157 7.55 5.03 -1.49
N THR A 158 7.65 4.77 -0.18
CA THR A 158 7.85 5.83 0.80
C THR A 158 9.32 6.18 0.89
N LEU A 159 9.64 7.45 0.71
CA LEU A 159 10.99 8.01 0.83
C LEU A 159 11.35 8.11 2.33
N TYR A 160 11.65 6.98 2.95
CA TYR A 160 11.88 6.87 4.39
C TYR A 160 13.20 7.57 4.81
N PRO A 161 13.32 8.00 6.08
CA PRO A 161 14.54 8.61 6.59
C PRO A 161 15.77 7.72 6.42
N GLY A 162 16.82 8.25 5.81
CA GLY A 162 18.06 7.54 5.49
C GLY A 162 18.09 6.86 4.13
N MET A 163 17.00 6.89 3.34
CA MET A 163 17.07 6.49 1.92
C MET A 163 17.87 7.53 1.15
N THR A 164 18.86 7.09 0.38
CA THR A 164 19.65 7.97 -0.49
C THR A 164 19.04 8.07 -1.89
N MET A 165 19.45 9.07 -2.66
CA MET A 165 19.02 9.22 -4.05
C MET A 165 19.55 8.08 -4.93
N GLU A 166 20.74 7.58 -4.64
CA GLU A 166 21.35 6.43 -5.33
C GLU A 166 20.51 5.15 -5.09
N GLN A 167 20.10 4.90 -3.84
CA GLN A 167 19.22 3.78 -3.51
C GLN A 167 17.85 3.90 -4.21
N LEU A 168 17.29 5.11 -4.28
CA LEU A 168 16.05 5.36 -5.00
C LEU A 168 16.21 5.05 -6.50
N LYS A 169 17.28 5.55 -7.14
CA LYS A 169 17.59 5.28 -8.56
C LYS A 169 17.77 3.79 -8.82
N GLU A 170 18.53 3.10 -7.98
CA GLU A 170 18.74 1.66 -8.07
C GLU A 170 17.43 0.88 -7.93
N LEU A 171 16.58 1.29 -6.96
CA LEU A 171 15.26 0.69 -6.77
C LEU A 171 14.38 0.84 -8.02
N LEU A 172 14.29 2.05 -8.57
CA LEU A 172 13.51 2.32 -9.78
C LEU A 172 14.05 1.54 -10.99
N ALA A 173 15.36 1.44 -11.14
CA ALA A 173 16.03 0.70 -12.22
C ALA A 173 15.85 -0.83 -12.09
N SER A 174 15.58 -1.35 -10.88
CA SER A 174 15.40 -2.78 -10.63
C SER A 174 14.08 -3.36 -11.17
N PHE A 175 13.17 -2.49 -11.63
CA PHE A 175 11.91 -2.88 -12.25
C PHE A 175 11.83 -2.39 -13.71
N PRO A 176 11.18 -3.13 -14.61
CA PRO A 176 10.83 -2.59 -15.93
C PRO A 176 9.88 -1.41 -15.76
N PRO A 177 9.70 -0.54 -16.80
CA PRO A 177 8.70 0.50 -16.75
C PRO A 177 7.32 -0.02 -16.38
N VAL A 178 6.70 0.59 -15.37
CA VAL A 178 5.39 0.21 -14.86
C VAL A 178 4.32 1.24 -15.23
N PRO A 179 3.02 0.88 -15.19
CA PRO A 179 1.94 1.81 -15.55
C PRO A 179 1.93 3.08 -14.71
N ARG A 180 2.33 2.98 -13.45
CA ARG A 180 2.39 4.10 -12.52
C ARG A 180 3.31 3.77 -11.34
N TRP A 181 4.17 4.69 -10.95
CA TRP A 181 4.96 4.60 -9.72
C TRP A 181 4.83 5.89 -8.94
N ARG A 182 4.36 5.80 -7.70
CA ARG A 182 4.18 6.96 -6.81
C ARG A 182 5.26 6.99 -5.74
N LEU A 183 5.90 8.14 -5.58
CA LEU A 183 6.77 8.44 -4.45
C LEU A 183 5.95 9.12 -3.36
N ASN A 184 5.94 8.54 -2.17
CA ASN A 184 5.29 9.12 -1.00
C ASN A 184 6.37 9.73 -0.10
N TYR A 185 6.25 11.04 0.15
CA TYR A 185 7.15 11.72 1.08
C TYR A 185 6.88 11.27 2.51
N PHE A 186 7.97 11.00 3.24
CA PHE A 186 7.88 10.55 4.62
C PHE A 186 7.13 11.58 5.49
N ARG A 187 6.27 11.05 6.33
CA ARG A 187 5.62 11.78 7.43
C ARG A 187 5.91 11.03 8.72
N PRO A 188 6.36 11.71 9.79
CA PRO A 188 6.60 11.06 11.07
C PRO A 188 5.34 10.32 11.55
N PRO A 189 5.45 9.07 12.02
CA PRO A 189 4.34 8.38 12.65
C PRO A 189 3.99 9.03 14.00
N GLU A 190 2.71 9.02 14.37
CA GLU A 190 2.27 9.50 15.69
C GLU A 190 2.81 8.62 16.81
N VAL A 191 2.91 7.32 16.58
CA VAL A 191 3.45 6.34 17.52
C VAL A 191 4.72 5.73 16.95
N CYS A 192 5.83 5.82 17.68
CA CYS A 192 7.10 5.21 17.31
C CYS A 192 7.66 4.38 18.46
N ARG A 193 8.43 3.33 18.15
CA ARG A 193 9.15 2.56 19.17
C ARG A 193 10.47 3.28 19.49
N PRO A 194 10.96 3.19 20.75
CA PRO A 194 12.24 3.79 21.14
C PRO A 194 13.41 3.34 20.23
N GLN A 195 13.45 2.07 19.82
CA GLN A 195 14.48 1.54 18.94
C GLN A 195 14.43 2.09 17.51
N ASP A 196 13.32 2.67 17.07
CA ASP A 196 13.18 3.28 15.75
C ASP A 196 13.71 4.73 15.71
N ALA A 197 13.87 5.38 16.87
CA ALA A 197 14.26 6.77 16.94
C ALA A 197 15.56 7.12 16.18
N PRO A 198 16.65 6.31 16.23
CA PRO A 198 17.86 6.60 15.46
C PRO A 198 17.64 6.58 13.94
N TRP A 199 16.68 5.81 13.44
CA TRP A 199 16.29 5.78 12.04
C TRP A 199 15.45 6.98 11.66
N LEU A 200 14.45 7.32 12.49
CA LEU A 200 13.52 8.42 12.24
C LEU A 200 14.17 9.81 12.30
N GLN A 201 15.32 9.93 12.96
CA GLN A 201 16.11 11.17 13.02
C GLN A 201 16.98 11.40 11.78
N ARG A 202 17.14 10.40 10.90
CA ARG A 202 17.90 10.58 9.65
C ARG A 202 17.16 11.49 8.69
N PRO A 203 17.87 12.22 7.80
CA PRO A 203 17.22 13.03 6.78
C PRO A 203 16.44 12.12 5.81
N ALA A 204 15.24 12.54 5.41
CA ALA A 204 14.49 11.94 4.33
C ALA A 204 14.67 12.77 3.05
N LEU A 205 14.50 12.12 1.89
CA LEU A 205 14.51 12.83 0.61
C LEU A 205 13.35 13.83 0.56
N SER A 206 13.67 15.09 0.30
CA SER A 206 12.69 16.16 0.16
C SER A 206 12.14 16.24 -1.27
N SER A 207 11.00 16.94 -1.43
CA SER A 207 10.47 17.24 -2.77
C SER A 207 11.45 18.05 -3.63
N ILE A 208 12.26 18.93 -3.02
CA ILE A 208 13.29 19.70 -3.72
C ILE A 208 14.39 18.77 -4.25
N ALA A 209 14.85 17.82 -3.42
CA ALA A 209 15.88 16.87 -3.83
C ALA A 209 15.40 15.95 -4.96
N VAL A 210 14.14 15.48 -4.88
CA VAL A 210 13.50 14.67 -5.93
C VAL A 210 13.33 15.48 -7.22
N ALA A 211 12.87 16.74 -7.11
CA ALA A 211 12.70 17.62 -8.27
C ALA A 211 14.02 17.92 -8.99
N ALA A 212 15.13 18.05 -8.26
CA ALA A 212 16.46 18.27 -8.83
C ALA A 212 16.95 17.09 -9.70
N GLU A 213 16.46 15.88 -9.42
CA GLU A 213 16.85 14.65 -10.13
C GLU A 213 15.71 14.09 -11.02
N LEU A 214 14.63 14.85 -11.20
CA LEU A 214 13.40 14.36 -11.82
C LEU A 214 13.62 13.79 -13.23
N GLU A 215 14.43 14.43 -14.06
CA GLU A 215 14.73 13.97 -15.41
C GLU A 215 15.39 12.57 -15.41
N ALA A 216 16.38 12.38 -14.54
CA ALA A 216 17.05 11.08 -14.38
C ALA A 216 16.09 10.00 -13.83
N LEU A 217 15.19 10.36 -12.91
CA LEU A 217 14.19 9.43 -12.37
C LEU A 217 13.14 9.05 -13.42
N LEU A 218 12.67 10.02 -14.24
CA LEU A 218 11.73 9.77 -15.33
C LEU A 218 12.35 8.92 -16.45
N ALA A 219 13.65 9.01 -16.68
CA ALA A 219 14.36 8.13 -17.62
C ALA A 219 14.31 6.65 -17.17
N LEU A 220 14.26 6.40 -15.87
CA LEU A 220 14.11 5.04 -15.29
C LEU A 220 12.66 4.57 -15.27
N GLN A 221 11.75 5.46 -14.87
CA GLN A 221 10.32 5.18 -14.75
C GLN A 221 9.50 6.33 -15.35
N PRO A 222 9.11 6.24 -16.64
CA PRO A 222 8.44 7.35 -17.34
C PRO A 222 7.10 7.80 -16.72
N ASN A 223 6.45 6.93 -15.97
CA ASN A 223 5.16 7.19 -15.32
C ASN A 223 5.32 7.46 -13.80
N LEU A 224 6.48 7.98 -13.39
CA LEU A 224 6.77 8.35 -12.01
C LEU A 224 5.93 9.56 -11.61
N LEU A 225 5.36 9.50 -10.41
CA LEU A 225 4.64 10.59 -9.73
C LEU A 225 5.33 10.90 -8.40
N SER A 226 5.62 12.14 -8.14
CA SER A 226 6.28 12.62 -6.92
C SER A 226 5.48 13.72 -6.22
#